data_ce50f4f5427366b54ca2fbb132088293
#
_entry.id   ce50f4f5427366b54ca2fbb132088293
#
_cell.length_a   1.000
_cell.length_b   1.000
_cell.length_c   1.000
_cell.angle_alpha   90.00
_cell.angle_beta   90.00
_cell.angle_gamma   90.00
#
_symmetry.space_group_name_H-M   'P 1'
#
loop_
_entity.id
_entity.type
_entity.pdbx_description
1 polymer ?
#
loop_
_entity_poly.entity_id
_entity_poly.type
_entity_poly.pdbx_seq_one_letter_code
_entity_poly.pdbx_strand_id
1 'polypeptide(L)'
;WCGGVVVFFVLWGGGGGGAPPRLLTVTDEKESGGDGLEVKTAERVGVIHADLTIGANVSAAKPLQANGGLSSMGFMLAGSGFIVTSEEAARLESNAPIKPYRNGRDLTDRPRGVLLIDLFGHRSEDVRARWPATYQRVLERVKPERDHNNRARLREQWWIFAEPRK
;
A
#
# COMPACT_ATOMS: atom_id res chain seq x y z
N TRP A 1 5.82 6.80 24.73
CA TRP A 1 5.37 5.55 24.09
C TRP A 1 5.86 4.40 24.97
N CYS A 2 5.03 3.93 25.90
CA CYS A 2 5.24 2.66 26.59
C CYS A 2 4.77 1.56 25.63
N GLY A 3 5.70 0.93 24.93
CA GLY A 3 5.44 -0.24 24.13
C GLY A 3 5.20 -1.43 25.04
N GLY A 4 3.94 -1.72 25.37
CA GLY A 4 3.58 -2.95 26.05
C GLY A 4 3.87 -4.15 25.15
N VAL A 5 4.73 -5.05 25.59
CA VAL A 5 4.92 -6.35 24.94
C VAL A 5 3.71 -7.20 25.35
N VAL A 6 2.83 -7.50 24.40
CA VAL A 6 1.74 -8.44 24.64
C VAL A 6 2.28 -9.84 24.38
N VAL A 7 2.46 -10.64 25.44
CA VAL A 7 2.88 -12.03 25.33
C VAL A 7 1.64 -12.93 25.39
N PHE A 8 1.45 -13.76 24.37
CA PHE A 8 0.37 -14.73 24.31
C PHE A 8 0.90 -16.12 24.66
N PHE A 9 0.22 -16.80 25.59
CA PHE A 9 0.47 -18.21 25.87
C PHE A 9 -0.74 -19.02 25.42
N VAL A 10 -0.50 -19.98 24.53
CA VAL A 10 -1.51 -20.96 24.11
C VAL A 10 -1.19 -22.27 24.80
N LEU A 11 -2.05 -22.68 25.71
CA LEU A 11 -1.97 -24.00 26.35
C LEU A 11 -2.85 -24.98 25.57
N TRP A 12 -2.25 -25.88 24.82
CA TRP A 12 -2.94 -26.97 24.15
C TRP A 12 -2.77 -28.26 24.94
N GLY A 13 -3.89 -28.78 25.47
CA GLY A 13 -3.91 -30.11 26.07
C GLY A 13 -4.06 -31.17 24.97
N GLY A 14 -3.01 -31.88 24.64
CA GLY A 14 -3.07 -33.04 23.75
C GLY A 14 -3.51 -34.30 24.50
N GLY A 15 -4.67 -34.86 24.15
CA GLY A 15 -5.18 -36.13 24.67
C GLY A 15 -6.71 -36.14 24.75
N GLY A 16 -7.37 -37.11 24.14
CA GLY A 16 -8.82 -37.22 23.91
C GLY A 16 -9.68 -36.87 25.13
N GLY A 17 -10.35 -35.74 25.07
CA GLY A 17 -11.17 -35.18 26.13
C GLY A 17 -10.65 -33.87 26.67
N GLY A 18 -9.82 -33.15 25.89
CA GLY A 18 -9.07 -31.97 26.31
C GLY A 18 -9.94 -30.78 26.68
N ALA A 19 -9.48 -30.05 27.71
CA ALA A 19 -10.01 -28.74 28.08
C ALA A 19 -9.99 -27.78 26.87
N PRO A 20 -10.96 -26.88 26.76
CA PRO A 20 -11.01 -25.91 25.65
C PRO A 20 -9.73 -25.04 25.64
N PRO A 21 -9.28 -24.59 24.46
CA PRO A 21 -8.11 -23.73 24.35
C PRO A 21 -8.26 -22.46 25.19
N ARG A 22 -7.16 -22.02 25.80
CA ARG A 22 -7.11 -20.84 26.68
C ARG A 22 -6.14 -19.81 26.10
N LEU A 23 -6.58 -18.57 25.99
CA LEU A 23 -5.77 -17.44 25.60
C LEU A 23 -5.50 -16.57 26.82
N LEU A 24 -4.24 -16.45 27.20
CA LEU A 24 -3.79 -15.58 28.29
C LEU A 24 -3.22 -14.29 27.68
N THR A 25 -3.81 -13.16 28.03
CA THR A 25 -3.32 -11.85 27.59
C THR A 25 -2.75 -11.11 28.78
N VAL A 26 -1.53 -10.62 28.67
CA VAL A 26 -0.90 -9.81 29.71
C VAL A 26 -1.61 -8.46 29.79
N THR A 27 -2.10 -8.09 30.97
CA THR A 27 -2.82 -6.85 31.23
C THR A 27 -2.04 -5.83 32.01
N ASP A 28 -1.04 -6.29 32.79
CA ASP A 28 -0.20 -5.42 33.62
C ASP A 28 1.13 -6.14 33.89
N GLU A 29 2.21 -5.37 33.94
CA GLU A 29 3.55 -5.86 34.25
C GLU A 29 4.16 -4.97 35.33
N LYS A 30 4.71 -5.59 36.39
CA LYS A 30 5.42 -4.88 37.47
C LYS A 30 6.74 -5.56 37.72
N GLU A 31 7.78 -4.75 37.92
CA GLU A 31 9.05 -5.24 38.42
C GLU A 31 8.84 -5.76 39.86
N SER A 32 9.12 -7.04 40.07
CA SER A 32 9.20 -7.64 41.42
C SER A 32 10.58 -7.30 41.99
N GLY A 33 10.68 -6.96 43.25
CA GLY A 33 11.89 -6.49 43.93
C GLY A 33 13.12 -7.45 43.90
N GLY A 34 13.26 -8.24 42.83
CA GLY A 34 14.32 -9.13 42.42
C GLY A 34 14.36 -9.24 40.91
N ASP A 35 15.13 -10.19 40.37
CA ASP A 35 15.37 -10.38 38.94
C ASP A 35 14.14 -10.94 38.15
N GLY A 36 12.91 -10.72 38.65
CA GLY A 36 11.66 -11.25 38.08
C GLY A 36 10.61 -10.17 37.79
N LEU A 37 9.77 -10.45 36.77
CA LEU A 37 8.58 -9.65 36.43
C LEU A 37 7.32 -10.33 36.99
N GLU A 38 6.52 -9.60 37.73
CA GLU A 38 5.17 -10.03 38.11
C GLU A 38 4.18 -9.59 37.03
N VAL A 39 3.52 -10.56 36.40
CA VAL A 39 2.63 -10.34 35.25
C VAL A 39 1.19 -10.66 35.67
N LYS A 40 0.28 -9.73 35.42
CA LYS A 40 -1.16 -9.99 35.50
C LYS A 40 -1.68 -10.38 34.13
N THR A 41 -2.48 -11.44 34.09
CA THR A 41 -3.05 -11.94 32.85
C THR A 41 -4.58 -11.96 32.92
N ALA A 42 -5.22 -11.67 31.80
CA ALA A 42 -6.63 -11.95 31.58
C ALA A 42 -6.77 -13.24 30.78
N GLU A 43 -7.59 -14.16 31.25
CA GLU A 43 -7.85 -15.43 30.60
C GLU A 43 -9.15 -15.36 29.78
N ARG A 44 -9.10 -15.89 28.57
CA ARG A 44 -10.27 -16.13 27.71
C ARG A 44 -10.24 -17.58 27.23
N VAL A 45 -11.42 -18.21 27.24
CA VAL A 45 -11.58 -19.62 26.83
C VAL A 45 -12.40 -19.66 25.54
N GLY A 46 -11.96 -20.42 24.55
CA GLY A 46 -12.67 -20.55 23.29
C GLY A 46 -11.77 -20.93 22.12
N VAL A 47 -12.31 -20.98 20.92
CA VAL A 47 -11.54 -21.24 19.71
C VAL A 47 -10.59 -20.06 19.42
N ILE A 48 -9.29 -20.33 19.40
CA ILE A 48 -8.28 -19.33 19.08
C ILE A 48 -8.08 -19.34 17.56
N HIS A 49 -8.30 -18.19 16.93
CA HIS A 49 -8.12 -17.98 15.49
C HIS A 49 -6.67 -17.65 15.12
N ALA A 50 -6.35 -17.64 13.82
CA ALA A 50 -4.98 -17.40 13.32
C ALA A 50 -4.43 -15.99 13.66
N ASP A 51 -5.31 -15.03 13.96
CA ASP A 51 -4.96 -13.69 14.43
C ASP A 51 -4.79 -13.61 15.97
N LEU A 52 -4.73 -14.76 16.64
CA LEU A 52 -4.62 -14.90 18.12
C LEU A 52 -5.76 -14.23 18.88
N THR A 53 -6.97 -14.21 18.32
CA THR A 53 -8.18 -13.73 18.98
C THR A 53 -9.15 -14.85 19.27
N ILE A 54 -10.05 -14.63 20.25
CA ILE A 54 -11.23 -15.47 20.51
C ILE A 54 -12.47 -14.62 20.20
N GLY A 55 -13.29 -15.06 19.24
CA GLY A 55 -14.46 -14.32 18.78
C GLY A 55 -14.79 -14.61 17.33
N ALA A 56 -15.13 -13.59 16.57
CA ALA A 56 -15.35 -13.73 15.13
C ALA A 56 -14.05 -14.09 14.41
N ASN A 57 -14.10 -15.09 13.52
CA ASN A 57 -12.93 -15.46 12.70
C ASN A 57 -12.70 -14.46 11.58
N VAL A 58 -11.94 -13.40 11.86
CA VAL A 58 -11.64 -12.32 10.90
C VAL A 58 -10.76 -12.83 9.75
N SER A 59 -9.88 -13.81 10.03
CA SER A 59 -9.01 -14.42 9.02
C SER A 59 -9.78 -15.22 7.96
N ALA A 60 -11.00 -15.67 8.27
CA ALA A 60 -11.89 -16.34 7.33
C ALA A 60 -12.86 -15.39 6.61
N ALA A 61 -12.79 -14.09 6.86
CA ALA A 61 -13.64 -13.10 6.22
C ALA A 61 -13.43 -13.09 4.71
N LYS A 62 -14.53 -13.11 3.97
CA LYS A 62 -14.51 -13.01 2.51
C LYS A 62 -14.76 -11.56 2.08
N PRO A 63 -14.11 -11.07 1.00
CA PRO A 63 -14.41 -9.76 0.45
C PRO A 63 -15.90 -9.64 0.09
N LEU A 64 -16.50 -8.49 0.38
CA LEU A 64 -17.86 -8.18 -0.05
C LEU A 64 -17.89 -8.02 -1.58
N GLN A 65 -18.57 -8.93 -2.27
CA GLN A 65 -18.66 -8.90 -3.73
C GLN A 65 -19.33 -7.62 -4.26
N ALA A 66 -20.29 -7.07 -3.52
CA ALA A 66 -20.96 -5.83 -3.86
C ALA A 66 -20.01 -4.61 -3.92
N ASN A 67 -18.86 -4.69 -3.25
CA ASN A 67 -17.83 -3.62 -3.23
C ASN A 67 -16.74 -3.85 -4.28
N GLY A 68 -16.86 -4.89 -5.10
CA GLY A 68 -15.91 -5.16 -6.18
C GLY A 68 -15.85 -3.99 -7.16
N GLY A 69 -14.66 -3.42 -7.35
CA GLY A 69 -14.45 -2.30 -8.27
C GLY A 69 -14.85 -0.91 -7.80
N LEU A 70 -15.42 -0.76 -6.58
CA LEU A 70 -15.78 0.57 -6.04
C LEU A 70 -14.57 1.42 -5.67
N SER A 71 -13.47 0.80 -5.32
CA SER A 71 -12.23 1.50 -4.98
C SER A 71 -10.99 0.76 -5.47
N SER A 72 -9.91 1.51 -5.73
CA SER A 72 -8.60 0.99 -6.06
C SER A 72 -7.51 1.85 -5.44
N MET A 73 -6.27 1.34 -5.38
CA MET A 73 -5.13 2.07 -4.82
C MET A 73 -4.67 3.27 -5.66
N GLY A 74 -5.31 3.59 -6.76
CA GLY A 74 -4.91 4.67 -7.65
C GLY A 74 -3.57 4.40 -8.37
N PHE A 75 -2.96 5.45 -8.92
CA PHE A 75 -1.72 5.34 -9.70
C PHE A 75 -0.49 5.33 -8.80
N MET A 76 0.36 4.34 -8.96
CA MET A 76 1.69 4.33 -8.37
C MET A 76 2.69 4.84 -9.41
N LEU A 77 3.07 6.12 -9.31
CA LEU A 77 3.93 6.78 -10.28
C LEU A 77 5.37 6.28 -10.23
N ALA A 78 5.89 6.05 -9.02
CA ALA A 78 7.31 5.77 -8.75
C ALA A 78 8.24 6.77 -9.46
N GLY A 79 8.09 8.03 -9.08
CA GLY A 79 8.78 9.19 -9.63
C GLY A 79 7.82 10.32 -9.95
N SER A 80 8.29 11.56 -9.86
CA SER A 80 7.48 12.77 -10.09
C SER A 80 7.48 13.25 -11.54
N GLY A 81 8.29 12.67 -12.42
CA GLY A 81 8.51 13.14 -13.78
C GLY A 81 7.29 13.11 -14.70
N PHE A 82 6.25 12.34 -14.33
CA PHE A 82 4.97 12.31 -15.05
C PHE A 82 4.03 13.46 -14.67
N ILE A 83 4.32 14.16 -13.58
CA ILE A 83 3.49 15.27 -13.11
C ILE A 83 3.90 16.53 -13.85
N VAL A 84 2.91 17.26 -14.35
CA VAL A 84 3.08 18.53 -15.05
C VAL A 84 2.15 19.60 -14.49
N THR A 85 2.59 20.85 -14.54
CA THR A 85 1.70 22.01 -14.29
C THR A 85 0.81 22.28 -15.51
N SER A 86 -0.21 23.09 -15.34
CA SER A 86 -1.05 23.53 -16.47
C SER A 86 -0.23 24.27 -17.53
N GLU A 87 0.77 25.06 -17.12
CA GLU A 87 1.67 25.78 -18.03
C GLU A 87 2.58 24.84 -18.83
N GLU A 88 3.11 23.82 -18.17
CA GLU A 88 3.93 22.79 -18.81
C GLU A 88 3.07 21.96 -19.79
N ALA A 89 1.85 21.60 -19.39
CA ALA A 89 0.92 20.85 -20.24
C ALA A 89 0.53 21.64 -21.50
N ALA A 90 0.37 22.96 -21.40
CA ALA A 90 0.07 23.81 -22.55
C ALA A 90 1.19 23.85 -23.62
N ARG A 91 2.42 23.43 -23.27
CA ARG A 91 3.55 23.32 -24.20
C ARG A 91 3.67 21.95 -24.85
N LEU A 92 2.85 21.00 -24.43
CA LEU A 92 2.78 19.65 -24.98
C LEU A 92 1.70 19.59 -26.07
N GLU A 93 1.62 18.46 -26.75
CA GLU A 93 0.59 18.27 -27.78
C GLU A 93 -0.81 18.33 -27.17
N SER A 94 -1.72 19.04 -27.82
CA SER A 94 -3.10 19.25 -27.34
C SER A 94 -3.91 17.96 -27.19
N ASN A 95 -3.52 16.90 -27.92
CA ASN A 95 -4.13 15.59 -27.88
C ASN A 95 -3.31 14.58 -27.06
N ALA A 96 -2.29 15.04 -26.32
CA ALA A 96 -1.52 14.17 -25.43
C ALA A 96 -2.43 13.62 -24.31
N PRO A 97 -2.20 12.38 -23.86
CA PRO A 97 -3.03 11.77 -22.82
C PRO A 97 -2.69 12.33 -21.42
N ILE A 98 -3.14 13.56 -21.20
CA ILE A 98 -2.94 14.30 -19.95
C ILE A 98 -4.25 14.35 -19.18
N LYS A 99 -4.21 13.98 -17.89
CA LYS A 99 -5.37 13.88 -17.00
C LYS A 99 -5.17 14.71 -15.73
N PRO A 100 -6.24 15.25 -15.11
CA PRO A 100 -6.14 15.80 -13.76
C PRO A 100 -5.59 14.77 -12.76
N TYR A 101 -4.65 15.19 -11.91
CA TYR A 101 -4.07 14.33 -10.89
C TYR A 101 -4.32 14.88 -9.50
N ARG A 102 -4.80 14.02 -8.62
CA ARG A 102 -4.98 14.30 -7.20
C ARG A 102 -4.50 13.13 -6.37
N ASN A 103 -3.86 13.40 -5.26
CA ASN A 103 -3.53 12.41 -4.24
C ASN A 103 -4.26 12.74 -2.92
N GLY A 104 -4.04 11.92 -1.88
CA GLY A 104 -4.70 12.13 -0.58
C GLY A 104 -4.45 13.53 0.00
N ARG A 105 -3.22 14.07 -0.14
CA ARG A 105 -2.90 15.42 0.33
C ARG A 105 -3.66 16.51 -0.42
N ASP A 106 -3.91 16.36 -1.72
CA ASP A 106 -4.71 17.30 -2.51
C ASP A 106 -6.19 17.32 -2.09
N LEU A 107 -6.65 16.26 -1.38
CA LEU A 107 -8.02 16.17 -0.86
C LEU A 107 -8.15 16.70 0.56
N THR A 108 -7.11 16.58 1.39
CA THR A 108 -7.12 16.97 2.81
C THR A 108 -6.51 18.34 3.07
N ASP A 109 -5.73 18.86 2.13
CA ASP A 109 -5.04 20.15 2.19
C ASP A 109 -5.41 21.00 0.96
N ARG A 110 -4.51 21.82 0.46
CA ARG A 110 -4.76 22.63 -0.75
C ARG A 110 -4.47 21.83 -2.03
N PRO A 111 -5.42 21.74 -2.97
CA PRO A 111 -5.19 21.14 -4.27
C PRO A 111 -4.05 21.83 -5.02
N ARG A 112 -3.07 21.07 -5.50
CA ARG A 112 -1.93 21.61 -6.26
C ARG A 112 -2.29 21.99 -7.70
N GLY A 113 -3.45 21.54 -8.23
CA GLY A 113 -3.87 21.81 -9.60
C GLY A 113 -2.95 21.20 -10.66
N VAL A 114 -2.30 20.08 -10.35
CA VAL A 114 -1.36 19.43 -11.27
C VAL A 114 -2.06 18.40 -12.16
N LEU A 115 -1.41 18.11 -13.28
CA LEU A 115 -1.86 17.17 -14.30
C LEU A 115 -0.86 16.00 -14.37
N LEU A 116 -1.28 14.90 -14.96
CA LEU A 116 -0.54 13.66 -15.11
C LEU A 116 -0.49 13.23 -16.56
N ILE A 117 0.69 12.94 -17.07
CA ILE A 117 0.91 12.32 -18.37
C ILE A 117 0.65 10.81 -18.22
N ASP A 118 -0.42 10.29 -18.83
CA ASP A 118 -0.83 8.88 -18.75
C ASP A 118 -0.58 8.13 -20.05
N LEU A 119 0.61 7.58 -20.19
CA LEU A 119 1.03 6.82 -21.37
C LEU A 119 0.72 5.31 -21.27
N PHE A 120 -0.09 4.91 -20.29
CA PHE A 120 -0.46 3.51 -20.15
C PHE A 120 -1.22 2.98 -21.38
N GLY A 121 -0.83 1.79 -21.83
CA GLY A 121 -1.42 1.15 -23.01
C GLY A 121 -0.80 1.58 -24.36
N HIS A 122 0.14 2.52 -24.36
CA HIS A 122 0.87 2.95 -25.56
C HIS A 122 2.29 2.36 -25.59
N ARG A 123 2.75 1.98 -26.78
CA ARG A 123 4.15 1.56 -27.01
C ARG A 123 5.04 2.79 -27.10
N SER A 124 6.30 2.65 -26.73
CA SER A 124 7.28 3.75 -26.74
C SER A 124 7.40 4.42 -28.12
N GLU A 125 7.40 3.61 -29.18
CA GLU A 125 7.48 4.07 -30.56
C GLU A 125 6.23 4.88 -30.97
N ASP A 126 5.05 4.42 -30.54
CA ASP A 126 3.78 5.13 -30.81
C ASP A 126 3.72 6.47 -30.07
N VAL A 127 4.20 6.51 -28.82
CA VAL A 127 4.30 7.76 -28.05
C VAL A 127 5.22 8.74 -28.73
N ARG A 128 6.41 8.29 -29.15
CA ARG A 128 7.40 9.12 -29.85
C ARG A 128 6.85 9.68 -31.17
N ALA A 129 6.08 8.87 -31.92
CA ALA A 129 5.52 9.29 -33.20
C ALA A 129 4.32 10.25 -33.04
N ARG A 130 3.44 10.01 -32.05
CA ARG A 130 2.22 10.78 -31.86
C ARG A 130 2.40 12.03 -31.02
N TRP A 131 3.26 11.96 -29.99
CA TRP A 131 3.46 13.01 -29.00
C TRP A 131 4.95 13.21 -28.72
N PRO A 132 5.73 13.75 -29.70
CA PRO A 132 7.18 13.87 -29.57
C PRO A 132 7.62 14.79 -28.43
N ALA A 133 6.92 15.90 -28.16
CA ALA A 133 7.24 16.79 -27.03
C ALA A 133 6.94 16.12 -25.69
N THR A 134 5.81 15.40 -25.58
CA THR A 134 5.48 14.61 -24.40
C THR A 134 6.49 13.49 -24.17
N TYR A 135 6.89 12.80 -25.24
CA TYR A 135 7.91 11.76 -25.16
C TYR A 135 9.25 12.32 -24.66
N GLN A 136 9.70 13.44 -25.24
CA GLN A 136 10.94 14.11 -24.84
C GLN A 136 10.92 14.52 -23.38
N ARG A 137 9.82 15.08 -22.91
CA ARG A 137 9.61 15.44 -21.49
C ARG A 137 9.78 14.23 -20.57
N VAL A 138 9.11 13.12 -20.88
CA VAL A 138 9.20 11.90 -20.06
C VAL A 138 10.59 11.27 -20.16
N LEU A 139 11.24 11.31 -21.33
CA LEU A 139 12.61 10.88 -21.51
C LEU A 139 13.59 11.64 -20.60
N GLU A 140 13.45 12.95 -20.49
CA GLU A 140 14.34 13.80 -19.69
C GLU A 140 14.09 13.69 -18.18
N ARG A 141 12.82 13.54 -17.77
CA ARG A 141 12.42 13.62 -16.36
C ARG A 141 12.20 12.28 -15.68
N VAL A 142 11.88 11.23 -16.44
CA VAL A 142 11.55 9.90 -15.88
C VAL A 142 12.67 8.91 -16.14
N LYS A 143 13.21 8.85 -17.37
CA LYS A 143 14.17 7.82 -17.75
C LYS A 143 15.44 7.80 -16.88
N PRO A 144 16.09 8.92 -16.51
CA PRO A 144 17.31 8.88 -15.69
C PRO A 144 17.08 8.23 -14.31
N GLU A 145 15.92 8.48 -13.69
CA GLU A 145 15.53 7.85 -12.42
C GLU A 145 15.23 6.35 -12.60
N ARG A 146 14.62 5.98 -13.72
CA ARG A 146 14.27 4.60 -14.07
C ARG A 146 15.47 3.73 -14.41
N ASP A 147 16.48 4.26 -15.08
CA ASP A 147 17.69 3.53 -15.48
C ASP A 147 18.44 2.96 -14.26
N HIS A 148 18.34 3.62 -13.10
CA HIS A 148 18.95 3.18 -11.83
C HIS A 148 17.98 2.36 -10.93
N ASN A 149 16.79 2.00 -11.43
CA ASN A 149 15.82 1.27 -10.62
C ASN A 149 16.17 -0.23 -10.56
N ASN A 150 16.06 -0.84 -9.37
CA ASN A 150 16.35 -2.26 -9.17
C ASN A 150 15.36 -3.20 -9.90
N ARG A 151 14.14 -2.74 -10.21
CA ARG A 151 13.13 -3.53 -10.91
C ARG A 151 13.34 -3.43 -12.42
N ALA A 152 13.68 -4.55 -13.07
CA ALA A 152 13.91 -4.62 -14.54
C ALA A 152 12.74 -4.03 -15.34
N ARG A 153 11.50 -4.38 -14.99
CA ARG A 153 10.31 -3.83 -15.64
C ARG A 153 10.26 -2.31 -15.70
N LEU A 154 10.69 -1.62 -14.63
CA LEU A 154 10.69 -0.15 -14.58
C LEU A 154 11.78 0.46 -15.46
N ARG A 155 12.88 -0.23 -15.70
CA ARG A 155 13.91 0.18 -16.66
C ARG A 155 13.46 -0.03 -18.10
N GLU A 156 12.86 -1.18 -18.39
CA GLU A 156 12.42 -1.56 -19.74
C GLU A 156 11.19 -0.78 -20.21
N GLN A 157 10.23 -0.55 -19.30
CA GLN A 157 8.99 0.19 -19.57
C GLN A 157 8.98 1.55 -18.84
N TRP A 158 10.08 2.29 -18.96
CA TRP A 158 10.32 3.52 -18.21
C TRP A 158 9.30 4.63 -18.50
N TRP A 159 8.66 4.63 -19.66
CA TRP A 159 7.69 5.65 -20.09
C TRP A 159 6.28 5.49 -19.50
N ILE A 160 6.00 4.40 -18.74
CA ILE A 160 4.72 4.17 -18.09
C ILE A 160 4.85 4.14 -16.56
N PHE A 161 3.75 4.24 -15.86
CA PHE A 161 3.71 4.14 -14.39
C PHE A 161 4.24 2.81 -13.88
N ALA A 162 4.71 2.82 -12.63
CA ALA A 162 5.18 1.60 -11.98
C ALA A 162 4.07 0.55 -11.86
N GLU A 163 2.87 0.96 -11.48
CA GLU A 163 1.69 0.11 -11.42
C GLU A 163 0.51 0.82 -12.06
N PRO A 164 0.28 0.59 -13.36
CA PRO A 164 -0.91 1.07 -14.02
C PRO A 164 -2.15 0.35 -13.49
N ARG A 165 -3.21 1.08 -13.23
CA ARG A 165 -4.50 0.52 -12.82
C ARG A 165 -5.48 0.62 -13.99
N LYS A 166 -6.19 -0.48 -14.24
CA LYS A 166 -7.30 -0.52 -15.21
C LYS A 166 -8.54 0.06 -14.59
#